data_0338d3a2b564c662bacd20d965fde46d
#
_entry.id   0338d3a2b564c662bacd20d965fde46d
#
_cell.length_a   1.000
_cell.length_b   1.000
_cell.length_c   1.000
_cell.angle_alpha   90.00
_cell.angle_beta   90.00
_cell.angle_gamma   90.00
#
_symmetry.space_group_name_H-M   'P 1'
#
loop_
_entity.id
_entity.type
_entity.pdbx_description
1 polymer ?
#
loop_
_entity_poly.entity_id
_entity_poly.type
_entity_poly.pdbx_seq_one_letter_code
_entity_poly.pdbx_strand_id
1 'polypeptide(L)'
;MFLVFDTESGREVARMPAVGSCDDVSYDALRKRAYVIGAQGFISVFQQKDPEHYELLANVPSAVGVRTGYFFVRRDRLYVGVPARGNEPAQLWTYEAQD
;
A
#
# COMPACT_ATOMS: atom_id res chain seq x y z
N MET A 1 -6.46 -3.77 -9.12
CA MET A 1 -7.00 -2.41 -9.31
C MET A 1 -7.34 -1.79 -7.96
N PHE A 2 -7.06 -0.54 -7.79
CA PHE A 2 -7.35 0.19 -6.56
C PHE A 2 -8.67 0.93 -6.71
N LEU A 3 -9.65 0.61 -5.87
CA LEU A 3 -10.99 1.20 -5.90
C LEU A 3 -11.25 1.97 -4.61
N VAL A 4 -11.88 3.13 -4.74
CA VAL A 4 -12.25 3.96 -3.60
C VAL A 4 -13.77 4.14 -3.60
N PHE A 5 -14.40 3.84 -2.46
CA PHE A 5 -15.84 3.96 -2.29
C PHE A 5 -16.17 4.99 -1.23
N ASP A 6 -17.22 5.77 -1.47
CA ASP A 6 -17.80 6.63 -0.46
C ASP A 6 -18.56 5.76 0.56
N THR A 7 -18.17 5.84 1.84
CA THR A 7 -18.76 4.99 2.87
C THR A 7 -20.21 5.34 3.21
N GLU A 8 -20.65 6.55 2.90
CA GLU A 8 -22.05 6.95 3.14
C GLU A 8 -22.98 6.51 2.03
N SER A 9 -22.57 6.65 0.77
CA SER A 9 -23.41 6.33 -0.38
C SER A 9 -23.13 4.96 -0.97
N GLY A 10 -21.97 4.36 -0.71
CA GLY A 10 -21.51 3.14 -1.35
C GLY A 10 -21.06 3.33 -2.78
N ARG A 11 -21.00 4.58 -3.25
CA ARG A 11 -20.64 4.88 -4.64
C ARG A 11 -19.12 4.81 -4.83
N GLU A 12 -18.71 4.24 -5.98
CA GLU A 12 -17.31 4.26 -6.38
C GLU A 12 -16.92 5.68 -6.79
N VAL A 13 -15.95 6.27 -6.11
CA VAL A 13 -15.51 7.65 -6.37
C VAL A 13 -14.17 7.72 -7.09
N ALA A 14 -13.39 6.65 -7.08
CA ALA A 14 -12.11 6.60 -7.80
C ALA A 14 -11.75 5.17 -8.17
N ARG A 15 -11.05 5.02 -9.29
CA ARG A 15 -10.58 3.73 -9.78
C ARG A 15 -9.24 3.93 -10.47
N MET A 16 -8.21 3.18 -10.05
CA MET A 16 -6.86 3.32 -10.58
C MET A 16 -6.18 1.98 -10.73
N PRO A 17 -5.31 1.83 -11.75
CA PRO A 17 -4.45 0.65 -11.83
C PRO A 17 -3.54 0.58 -10.61
N ALA A 18 -3.33 -0.62 -10.10
CA ALA A 18 -2.41 -0.88 -9.00
C ALA A 18 -1.55 -2.09 -9.33
N VAL A 19 -0.57 -2.39 -8.48
CA VAL A 19 0.27 -3.57 -8.66
C VAL A 19 -0.59 -4.83 -8.72
N GLY A 20 -0.14 -5.81 -9.50
CA GLY A 20 -0.83 -7.08 -9.59
C GLY A 20 -0.79 -7.86 -8.30
N SER A 21 -1.75 -8.78 -8.10
CA SER A 21 -1.87 -9.60 -6.91
C SER A 21 -1.91 -8.76 -5.63
N CYS A 22 -2.75 -7.73 -5.62
CA CYS A 22 -2.93 -6.86 -4.45
C CYS A 22 -3.59 -7.66 -3.33
N ASP A 23 -2.91 -7.75 -2.19
CA ASP A 23 -3.38 -8.56 -1.06
C ASP A 23 -3.70 -7.73 0.18
N ASP A 24 -3.20 -6.52 0.26
CA ASP A 24 -3.45 -5.69 1.43
C ASP A 24 -3.35 -4.21 1.08
N VAL A 25 -4.05 -3.40 1.86
CA VAL A 25 -4.02 -1.93 1.73
C VAL A 25 -3.88 -1.34 3.12
N SER A 26 -2.97 -0.40 3.27
CA SER A 26 -2.82 0.35 4.51
C SER A 26 -2.89 1.84 4.21
N TYR A 27 -3.42 2.63 5.14
CA TYR A 27 -3.65 4.05 4.91
C TYR A 27 -2.93 4.89 5.95
N ASP A 28 -2.21 5.92 5.47
CA ASP A 28 -1.59 6.94 6.31
C ASP A 28 -2.51 8.16 6.34
N ALA A 29 -3.24 8.32 7.43
CA ALA A 29 -4.22 9.40 7.57
C ALA A 29 -3.55 10.77 7.69
N LEU A 30 -2.30 10.82 8.17
CA LEU A 30 -1.58 12.08 8.33
C LEU A 30 -1.16 12.66 6.98
N ARG A 31 -0.63 11.82 6.10
CA ARG A 31 -0.18 12.23 4.76
C ARG A 31 -1.22 12.01 3.69
N LYS A 32 -2.32 11.34 4.03
CA LYS A 32 -3.40 10.96 3.11
C LYS A 32 -2.87 10.12 1.95
N ARG A 33 -2.16 9.05 2.31
CA ARG A 33 -1.58 8.11 1.37
C ARG A 33 -2.12 6.71 1.59
N ALA A 34 -2.39 6.01 0.49
CA ALA A 34 -2.75 4.60 0.52
C ALA A 34 -1.57 3.78 0.00
N TYR A 35 -1.23 2.73 0.74
CA TYR A 35 -0.18 1.80 0.36
C TYR A 35 -0.82 0.50 -0.05
N VAL A 36 -0.72 0.15 -1.33
CA VAL A 36 -1.29 -1.08 -1.88
C VAL A 36 -0.17 -2.10 -2.04
N ILE A 37 -0.26 -3.17 -1.28
CA ILE A 37 0.80 -4.17 -1.18
C ILE A 37 0.45 -5.35 -2.08
N GLY A 38 1.35 -5.69 -2.98
CA GLY A 38 1.14 -6.76 -3.93
C GLY A 38 2.23 -7.81 -3.90
N ALA A 39 1.86 -9.06 -4.21
CA ALA A 39 2.76 -10.20 -4.15
C ALA A 39 3.79 -10.23 -5.28
N GLN A 40 3.66 -9.35 -6.28
CA GLN A 40 4.59 -9.32 -7.41
C GLN A 40 5.88 -8.54 -7.14
N GLY A 41 6.06 -8.03 -5.93
CA GLY A 41 7.30 -7.37 -5.54
C GLY A 41 7.26 -5.86 -5.55
N PHE A 42 6.08 -5.26 -5.51
CA PHE A 42 5.92 -3.80 -5.48
C PHE A 42 4.85 -3.36 -4.50
N ILE A 43 5.05 -2.16 -3.98
CA ILE A 43 4.05 -1.45 -3.17
C ILE A 43 3.67 -0.20 -3.97
N SER A 44 2.40 -0.09 -4.36
CA SER A 44 1.90 1.11 -5.02
C SER A 44 1.51 2.14 -3.97
N VAL A 45 2.03 3.35 -4.10
CA VAL A 45 1.75 4.45 -3.17
C VAL A 45 0.87 5.47 -3.88
N PHE A 46 -0.33 5.69 -3.34
CA PHE A 46 -1.29 6.65 -3.90
C PHE A 46 -1.45 7.83 -2.96
N GLN A 47 -1.38 9.04 -3.51
CA GLN A 47 -1.65 10.27 -2.77
C GLN A 47 -3.09 10.68 -2.99
N GLN A 48 -3.85 10.86 -1.92
CA GLN A 48 -5.18 11.43 -1.98
C GLN A 48 -5.05 12.94 -2.13
N LYS A 49 -5.58 13.47 -3.22
CA LYS A 49 -5.61 14.92 -3.46
C LYS A 49 -6.86 15.54 -2.85
N ASP A 50 -7.98 14.87 -2.99
CA ASP A 50 -9.25 15.19 -2.35
C ASP A 50 -10.06 13.91 -2.21
N PRO A 51 -11.25 13.91 -1.59
CA PRO A 51 -11.99 12.67 -1.34
C PRO A 51 -12.29 11.83 -2.58
N GLU A 52 -12.25 12.39 -3.77
CA GLU A 52 -12.58 11.67 -5.00
C GLU A 52 -11.39 11.53 -5.96
N HIS A 53 -10.23 12.14 -5.66
CA HIS A 53 -9.09 12.14 -6.57
C HIS A 53 -7.84 11.61 -5.89
N TYR A 54 -7.23 10.59 -6.52
CA TYR A 54 -6.00 9.96 -6.06
C TYR A 54 -4.99 9.97 -7.19
N GLU A 55 -3.72 10.06 -6.83
CA GLU A 55 -2.62 10.07 -7.79
C GLU A 55 -1.59 9.03 -7.39
N LEU A 56 -1.13 8.23 -8.36
CA LEU A 56 -0.03 7.30 -8.12
C LEU A 56 1.27 8.07 -7.94
N LEU A 57 1.85 8.00 -6.73
CA LEU A 57 3.14 8.63 -6.46
C LEU A 57 4.31 7.77 -6.91
N ALA A 58 4.26 6.48 -6.61
CA ALA A 58 5.38 5.59 -6.88
C ALA A 58 4.97 4.13 -6.76
N ASN A 59 5.72 3.27 -7.46
CA ASN A 59 5.72 1.85 -7.22
C ASN A 59 7.07 1.51 -6.56
N VAL A 60 7.03 1.21 -5.27
CA VAL A 60 8.24 0.98 -4.48
C VAL A 60 8.58 -0.51 -4.52
N PRO A 61 9.81 -0.89 -4.84
CA PRO A 61 10.20 -2.30 -4.82
C PRO A 61 10.04 -2.92 -3.44
N SER A 62 9.52 -4.13 -3.40
CA SER A 62 9.45 -4.95 -2.21
C SER A 62 9.93 -6.35 -2.56
N ALA A 63 9.42 -7.37 -1.87
CA ALA A 63 9.79 -8.75 -2.17
C ALA A 63 8.61 -9.48 -2.79
N VAL A 64 8.91 -10.39 -3.73
CA VAL A 64 7.89 -11.26 -4.31
C VAL A 64 7.30 -12.14 -3.20
N GLY A 65 5.99 -12.28 -3.20
CA GLY A 65 5.28 -13.08 -2.21
C GLY A 65 4.77 -12.31 -1.00
N VAL A 66 5.10 -11.03 -0.88
CA VAL A 66 4.60 -10.18 0.21
C VAL A 66 3.09 -10.03 0.07
N ARG A 67 2.36 -10.26 1.16
CA ARG A 67 0.89 -10.22 1.16
C ARG A 67 0.30 -9.31 2.22
N THR A 68 1.08 -8.92 3.22
CA THR A 68 0.57 -8.17 4.35
C THR A 68 1.51 -7.06 4.75
N GLY A 69 0.93 -5.96 5.21
CA GLY A 69 1.68 -4.84 5.73
C GLY A 69 0.76 -3.91 6.48
N TYR A 70 1.36 -3.07 7.31
CA TYR A 70 0.61 -2.11 8.11
C TYR A 70 1.42 -0.84 8.30
N PHE A 71 0.77 0.32 8.10
CA PHE A 71 1.40 1.61 8.34
C PHE A 71 1.07 2.10 9.75
N PHE A 72 2.13 2.41 10.51
CA PHE A 72 2.00 2.98 11.85
C PHE A 72 2.24 4.48 11.79
N VAL A 73 1.17 5.25 11.92
CA VAL A 73 1.22 6.71 11.82
C VAL A 73 2.19 7.33 12.83
N ARG A 74 2.18 6.82 14.07
CA ARG A 74 3.03 7.35 15.14
C ARG A 74 4.53 7.13 14.91
N ARG A 75 4.89 6.20 14.04
CA ARG A 75 6.28 5.87 13.73
C ARG A 75 6.69 6.30 12.34
N ASP A 76 5.74 6.79 11.53
CA ASP A 76 5.96 7.15 10.14
C ASP A 76 6.56 6.01 9.31
N ARG A 77 6.17 4.77 9.63
CA ARG A 77 6.75 3.58 8.99
C ARG A 77 5.71 2.59 8.55
N LEU A 78 5.97 2.02 7.39
CA LEU A 78 5.22 0.90 6.84
C LEU A 78 6.01 -0.38 7.14
N TYR A 79 5.38 -1.34 7.81
CA TYR A 79 5.96 -2.64 8.12
C TYR A 79 5.36 -3.68 7.18
N VAL A 80 6.21 -4.47 6.53
CA VAL A 80 5.80 -5.43 5.52
C VAL A 80 6.35 -6.80 5.88
N GLY A 81 5.46 -7.80 5.95
CA GLY A 81 5.84 -9.18 6.21
C GLY A 81 6.36 -9.85 4.95
N VAL A 82 7.63 -10.21 4.94
CA VAL A 82 8.27 -10.91 3.83
C VAL A 82 8.36 -12.40 4.17
N PRO A 83 7.69 -13.29 3.40
CA PRO A 83 7.74 -14.71 3.71
C PRO A 83 9.13 -15.32 3.43
N ALA A 84 9.40 -16.47 4.02
CA ALA A 84 10.62 -17.21 3.73
C ALA A 84 10.69 -17.57 2.24
N ARG A 85 11.87 -17.44 1.64
CA ARG A 85 12.09 -17.65 0.21
C ARG A 85 13.40 -18.43 0.01
N GLY A 86 13.31 -19.63 -0.54
CA GLY A 86 14.50 -20.44 -0.74
C GLY A 86 15.28 -20.62 0.55
N ASN A 87 16.51 -20.12 0.60
CA ASN A 87 17.35 -20.14 1.79
C ASN A 87 17.21 -18.91 2.68
N GLU A 88 16.38 -17.95 2.25
CA GLU A 88 16.16 -16.73 3.02
C GLU A 88 15.07 -16.96 4.06
N PRO A 89 15.28 -16.61 5.34
CA PRO A 89 14.22 -16.73 6.35
C PRO A 89 13.15 -15.67 6.14
N ALA A 90 12.02 -15.85 6.81
CA ALA A 90 10.98 -14.82 6.86
C ALA A 90 11.55 -13.57 7.52
N GLN A 91 11.16 -12.40 7.03
CA GLN A 91 11.70 -11.11 7.46
C GLN A 91 10.58 -10.10 7.65
N LEU A 92 10.84 -9.10 8.48
CA LEU A 92 9.99 -7.92 8.58
C LEU A 92 10.74 -6.75 7.97
N TRP A 93 10.23 -6.24 6.84
CA TRP A 93 10.84 -5.07 6.19
C TRP A 93 10.14 -3.80 6.62
N THR A 94 10.91 -2.74 6.77
CA THR A 94 10.42 -1.45 7.25
C THR A 94 10.74 -0.38 6.21
N TYR A 95 9.72 0.41 5.86
CA TYR A 95 9.86 1.55 4.95
C TYR A 95 9.53 2.82 5.72
N GLU A 96 10.41 3.81 5.63
CA GLU A 96 10.18 5.11 6.26
C GLU A 96 9.41 6.01 5.30
N ALA A 97 8.32 6.63 5.80
CA ALA A 97 7.54 7.55 4.98
C ALA A 97 8.30 8.87 4.78
N GLN A 98 8.32 9.34 3.55
CA GLN A 98 8.91 10.62 3.18
C GLN A 98 7.80 11.65 2.92
N ASP A 99 8.02 12.84 3.36
CA ASP A 99 7.06 13.92 3.14
C ASP A 99 7.07 14.44 1.69
#